data_f3988a730b24430592621d9e215654b1
#
_entry.id   f3988a730b24430592621d9e215654b1
#
_cell.length_a   1.000
_cell.length_b   1.000
_cell.length_c   1.000
_cell.angle_alpha   90.00
_cell.angle_beta   90.00
_cell.angle_gamma   90.00
#
_symmetry.space_group_name_H-M   'P 1'
#
loop_
_entity.id
_entity.type
_entity.pdbx_description
1 polymer ?
#
loop_
_entity_poly.entity_id
_entity_poly.type
_entity_poly.pdbx_seq_one_letter_code
_entity_poly.pdbx_strand_id
1 'polypeptide(L)'
;MIARLHLFLCLLAVLGLTACAEPKWASQEAVDAARYVEGPPTYITLYTVVNKSTGSGAHSAILVNASERVIFDPAGTWYHPKLPERNDVHFGMNDKALAFYIDYHTRKTYDTIEQKIYVSPEVAELVLRRVENYGAVGKAMCTNATSSVLTGVPGFESLRHTFSPKKLSREFGKLPGVTTR
;
A
#
# COMPACT_ATOMS: atom_id res chain seq x y z
N MET A 1 -42.01 17.91 19.29
CA MET A 1 -40.75 17.51 19.98
C MET A 1 -40.05 16.34 19.26
N ILE A 2 -40.75 15.32 18.87
CA ILE A 2 -40.19 14.10 18.23
C ILE A 2 -39.43 14.41 16.91
N ALA A 3 -40.01 15.24 16.02
CA ALA A 3 -39.35 15.57 14.74
C ALA A 3 -37.99 16.29 14.89
N ARG A 4 -37.86 17.14 15.91
CA ARG A 4 -36.60 17.84 16.21
C ARG A 4 -35.54 16.89 16.77
N LEU A 5 -35.95 15.87 17.51
CA LEU A 5 -35.05 14.83 18.03
C LEU A 5 -34.50 13.94 16.90
N HIS A 6 -35.35 13.55 15.92
CA HIS A 6 -34.92 12.80 14.76
C HIS A 6 -33.94 13.59 13.87
N LEU A 7 -34.20 14.88 13.68
CA LEU A 7 -33.29 15.73 12.90
C LEU A 7 -31.91 15.87 13.58
N PHE A 8 -31.87 15.95 14.90
CA PHE A 8 -30.64 16.05 15.70
C PHE A 8 -29.85 14.73 15.68
N LEU A 9 -30.54 13.58 15.76
CA LEU A 9 -29.95 12.25 15.62
C LEU A 9 -29.39 11.99 14.22
N CYS A 10 -30.09 12.42 13.17
CA CYS A 10 -29.59 12.34 11.79
C CYS A 10 -28.36 13.23 11.57
N LEU A 11 -28.33 14.42 12.15
CA LEU A 11 -27.19 15.33 12.06
C LEU A 11 -25.95 14.77 12.78
N LEU A 12 -26.14 14.14 13.96
CA LEU A 12 -25.08 13.46 14.70
C LEU A 12 -24.55 12.22 13.97
N ALA A 13 -25.44 11.47 13.28
CA ALA A 13 -25.04 10.33 12.48
C ALA A 13 -24.21 10.73 11.24
N VAL A 14 -24.49 11.87 10.63
CA VAL A 14 -23.71 12.39 9.49
C VAL A 14 -22.33 12.89 9.94
N LEU A 15 -22.21 13.47 11.15
CA LEU A 15 -20.92 13.88 11.71
C LEU A 15 -20.02 12.73 12.15
N GLY A 16 -20.58 11.54 12.42
CA GLY A 16 -19.83 10.34 12.81
C GLY A 16 -19.23 9.56 11.63
N LEU A 17 -19.55 9.89 10.37
CA LEU A 17 -19.12 9.17 9.18
C LEU A 17 -17.79 9.67 8.57
N THR A 18 -17.15 10.66 9.16
CA THR A 18 -15.80 11.08 8.76
C THR A 18 -14.74 10.18 9.42
N ALA A 19 -14.73 8.87 9.07
CA ALA A 19 -13.51 8.08 9.18
C ALA A 19 -12.57 8.57 8.07
N CYS A 20 -12.12 9.82 8.20
CA CYS A 20 -11.24 10.46 7.25
C CYS A 20 -9.92 9.70 7.22
N ALA A 21 -9.43 9.38 6.01
CA ALA A 21 -8.02 9.22 5.79
C ALA A 21 -7.31 10.41 6.45
N GLU A 22 -6.24 10.18 7.20
CA GLU A 22 -5.39 11.26 7.70
C GLU A 22 -4.30 11.51 6.65
N PRO A 23 -4.49 12.47 5.72
CA PRO A 23 -3.50 12.73 4.69
C PRO A 23 -2.25 13.30 5.36
N LYS A 24 -1.13 12.61 5.20
CA LYS A 24 0.20 13.12 5.53
C LYS A 24 0.81 13.73 4.28
N TRP A 25 1.53 14.81 4.43
CA TRP A 25 2.16 15.49 3.32
C TRP A 25 3.52 16.06 3.71
N ALA A 26 4.57 15.25 3.58
CA ALA A 26 5.94 15.70 3.77
C ALA A 26 6.32 16.78 2.74
N SER A 27 7.20 17.69 3.13
CA SER A 27 7.72 18.72 2.21
C SER A 27 8.50 18.10 1.05
N GLN A 28 8.60 18.83 -0.07
CA GLN A 28 9.40 18.36 -1.20
C GLN A 28 10.87 18.20 -0.82
N GLU A 29 11.41 19.14 -0.03
CA GLU A 29 12.77 19.07 0.48
C GLU A 29 13.04 17.78 1.29
N ALA A 30 12.09 17.36 2.14
CA ALA A 30 12.23 16.13 2.90
C ALA A 30 12.21 14.88 1.99
N VAL A 31 11.33 14.86 0.98
CA VAL A 31 11.26 13.77 0.00
C VAL A 31 12.56 13.68 -0.80
N ASP A 32 13.05 14.81 -1.32
CA ASP A 32 14.30 14.88 -2.10
C ASP A 32 15.51 14.44 -1.27
N ALA A 33 15.58 14.87 -0.01
CA ALA A 33 16.65 14.49 0.90
C ALA A 33 16.64 13.01 1.27
N ALA A 34 15.47 12.38 1.29
CA ALA A 34 15.32 10.95 1.60
C ALA A 34 15.44 10.04 0.37
N ARG A 35 15.41 10.60 -0.83
CA ARG A 35 15.36 9.86 -2.08
C ARG A 35 16.38 8.72 -2.13
N TYR A 36 15.89 7.52 -2.43
CA TYR A 36 16.72 6.33 -2.60
C TYR A 36 16.49 5.70 -3.97
N VAL A 37 17.59 5.50 -4.70
CA VAL A 37 17.61 4.86 -6.01
C VAL A 37 18.40 3.56 -5.89
N GLU A 38 17.74 2.42 -6.05
CA GLU A 38 18.41 1.12 -6.08
C GLU A 38 19.04 0.86 -7.46
N GLY A 39 18.39 1.37 -8.50
CA GLY A 39 18.76 1.11 -9.89
C GLY A 39 18.13 -0.17 -10.43
N PRO A 40 18.53 -0.59 -11.68
CA PRO A 40 17.99 -1.75 -12.33
C PRO A 40 18.44 -3.06 -11.66
N PRO A 41 17.65 -4.16 -11.79
CA PRO A 41 16.41 -4.20 -12.57
C PRO A 41 15.23 -3.57 -11.84
N THR A 42 14.27 -3.01 -12.62
CA THR A 42 13.01 -2.48 -12.09
C THR A 42 12.03 -3.60 -11.73
N TYR A 43 11.30 -3.43 -10.63
CA TYR A 43 10.36 -4.45 -10.14
C TYR A 43 9.23 -3.86 -9.28
N ILE A 44 8.19 -4.65 -9.15
CA ILE A 44 7.08 -4.44 -8.21
C ILE A 44 7.07 -5.61 -7.23
N THR A 45 6.92 -5.32 -5.93
CA THR A 45 6.75 -6.35 -4.91
C THR A 45 5.44 -6.12 -4.17
N LEU A 46 4.57 -7.12 -4.19
CA LEU A 46 3.38 -7.16 -3.34
C LEU A 46 3.76 -7.78 -1.99
N TYR A 47 3.52 -7.05 -0.92
CA TYR A 47 3.56 -7.54 0.46
C TYR A 47 2.14 -7.86 0.91
N THR A 48 1.94 -9.07 1.45
CA THR A 48 0.66 -9.49 2.02
C THR A 48 0.89 -9.99 3.43
N VAL A 49 0.32 -9.29 4.40
CA VAL A 49 0.36 -9.69 5.81
C VAL A 49 -0.76 -10.69 6.06
N VAL A 50 -0.42 -11.84 6.63
CA VAL A 50 -1.35 -12.92 6.91
C VAL A 50 -1.32 -13.30 8.38
N ASN A 51 -2.48 -13.61 8.95
CA ASN A 51 -2.57 -14.14 10.30
C ASN A 51 -2.13 -15.62 10.30
N LYS A 52 -1.14 -15.97 11.13
CA LYS A 52 -0.54 -17.32 11.18
C LYS A 52 -1.52 -18.41 11.59
N SER A 53 -2.47 -18.11 12.48
CA SER A 53 -3.41 -19.08 13.01
C SER A 53 -4.59 -19.34 12.07
N THR A 54 -5.09 -18.31 11.41
CA THR A 54 -6.28 -18.40 10.55
C THR A 54 -5.96 -18.43 9.05
N GLY A 55 -4.75 -18.03 8.66
CA GLY A 55 -4.36 -17.84 7.27
C GLY A 55 -5.13 -16.71 6.58
N SER A 56 -5.86 -15.87 7.33
CA SER A 56 -6.58 -14.74 6.76
C SER A 56 -5.60 -13.60 6.41
N GLY A 57 -5.85 -12.93 5.28
CA GLY A 57 -5.11 -11.73 4.92
C GLY A 57 -5.53 -10.55 5.79
N ALA A 58 -4.54 -9.84 6.34
CA ALA A 58 -4.73 -8.71 7.24
C ALA A 58 -4.40 -7.36 6.57
N HIS A 59 -3.42 -7.34 5.64
CA HIS A 59 -2.96 -6.11 5.01
C HIS A 59 -2.33 -6.37 3.64
N SER A 60 -2.25 -5.33 2.80
CA SER A 60 -1.54 -5.35 1.51
C SER A 60 -0.83 -4.03 1.27
N ALA A 61 0.41 -4.10 0.80
CA ALA A 61 1.22 -2.97 0.36
C ALA A 61 2.02 -3.33 -0.88
N ILE A 62 2.51 -2.35 -1.62
CA ILE A 62 3.42 -2.57 -2.76
C ILE A 62 4.67 -1.72 -2.65
N LEU A 63 5.81 -2.37 -2.86
CA LEU A 63 7.08 -1.71 -3.09
C LEU A 63 7.26 -1.53 -4.61
N VAL A 64 7.67 -0.35 -5.00
CA VAL A 64 7.98 0.00 -6.39
C VAL A 64 9.45 0.38 -6.47
N ASN A 65 10.23 -0.34 -7.29
CA ASN A 65 11.58 0.04 -7.67
C ASN A 65 11.57 0.55 -9.12
N ALA A 66 11.57 1.86 -9.29
CA ALA A 66 11.54 2.58 -10.55
C ALA A 66 12.69 3.61 -10.59
N SER A 67 12.44 4.86 -10.95
CA SER A 67 13.41 5.97 -10.83
C SER A 67 13.79 6.29 -9.38
N GLU A 68 12.99 5.84 -8.45
CA GLU A 68 13.28 5.73 -7.02
C GLU A 68 12.55 4.55 -6.41
N ARG A 69 12.93 4.14 -5.19
CA ARG A 69 12.27 3.05 -4.48
C ARG A 69 11.40 3.58 -3.37
N VAL A 70 10.09 3.33 -3.48
CA VAL A 70 9.07 3.73 -2.52
C VAL A 70 8.24 2.53 -2.08
N ILE A 71 7.56 2.63 -0.95
CA ILE A 71 6.50 1.71 -0.57
C ILE A 71 5.18 2.46 -0.43
N PHE A 72 4.14 1.94 -1.08
CA PHE A 72 2.76 2.36 -0.91
C PHE A 72 2.10 1.43 0.11
N ASP A 73 1.79 1.96 1.28
CA ASP A 73 1.27 1.25 2.46
C ASP A 73 -0.13 1.78 2.86
N PRO A 74 -1.14 1.64 1.97
CA PRO A 74 -2.43 2.30 2.11
C PRO A 74 -3.17 1.85 3.36
N ALA A 75 -3.65 2.81 4.15
CA ALA A 75 -4.25 2.61 5.47
C ALA A 75 -3.34 1.87 6.47
N GLY A 76 -2.04 1.83 6.21
CA GLY A 76 -1.05 1.24 7.10
C GLY A 76 -0.84 2.06 8.37
N THR A 77 -0.22 1.43 9.36
CA THR A 77 0.15 2.09 10.62
C THR A 77 1.67 2.14 10.83
N TRP A 78 2.41 1.68 9.82
CA TRP A 78 3.85 1.76 9.87
C TRP A 78 4.31 3.22 9.82
N TYR A 79 5.32 3.52 10.61
CA TYR A 79 5.92 4.84 10.69
C TYR A 79 7.42 4.73 10.91
N HIS A 80 8.18 5.59 10.24
CA HIS A 80 9.60 5.72 10.45
C HIS A 80 9.99 7.21 10.57
N PRO A 81 10.64 7.65 11.67
CA PRO A 81 10.86 9.08 11.97
C PRO A 81 11.76 9.81 10.96
N LYS A 82 12.52 9.07 10.14
CA LYS A 82 13.46 9.61 9.16
C LYS A 82 13.01 9.42 7.71
N LEU A 83 11.84 8.81 7.49
CA LEU A 83 11.33 8.59 6.15
C LEU A 83 10.08 9.43 5.94
N PRO A 84 10.08 10.33 4.95
CA PRO A 84 8.91 11.15 4.64
C PRO A 84 7.79 10.30 4.06
N GLU A 85 6.57 10.71 4.37
CA GLU A 85 5.35 10.07 3.90
C GLU A 85 4.46 11.11 3.21
N ARG A 86 3.90 10.74 2.05
CA ARG A 86 2.83 11.46 1.36
C ARG A 86 1.72 10.51 1.00
N ASN A 87 0.53 10.70 1.58
CA ASN A 87 -0.68 9.93 1.24
C ASN A 87 -0.41 8.42 1.14
N ASP A 88 0.07 7.82 2.23
CA ASP A 88 0.39 6.40 2.32
C ASP A 88 1.60 5.94 1.45
N VAL A 89 2.33 6.85 0.81
CA VAL A 89 3.60 6.56 0.14
C VAL A 89 4.77 6.97 1.03
N HIS A 90 5.62 6.02 1.37
CA HIS A 90 6.86 6.27 2.10
C HIS A 90 8.05 6.28 1.14
N PHE A 91 8.82 7.35 1.20
CA PHE A 91 10.00 7.59 0.37
C PHE A 91 11.29 7.16 1.07
N GLY A 92 12.35 6.93 0.30
CA GLY A 92 13.65 6.59 0.87
C GLY A 92 13.77 5.14 1.33
N MET A 93 13.03 4.23 0.72
CA MET A 93 12.96 2.81 1.08
C MET A 93 14.25 2.06 0.70
N ASN A 94 15.38 2.36 1.38
CA ASN A 94 16.60 1.58 1.28
C ASN A 94 16.46 0.20 1.97
N ASP A 95 17.46 -0.68 1.85
CA ASP A 95 17.36 -2.05 2.39
C ASP A 95 17.13 -2.11 3.89
N LYS A 96 17.70 -1.16 4.66
CA LYS A 96 17.49 -1.10 6.12
C LYS A 96 16.06 -0.69 6.46
N ALA A 97 15.51 0.29 5.73
CA ALA A 97 14.12 0.73 5.89
C ALA A 97 13.15 -0.39 5.52
N LEU A 98 13.44 -1.08 4.42
CA LEU A 98 12.63 -2.22 3.96
C LEU A 98 12.67 -3.39 4.95
N ALA A 99 13.85 -3.74 5.47
CA ALA A 99 13.98 -4.78 6.50
C ALA A 99 13.18 -4.42 7.76
N PHE A 100 13.21 -3.15 8.18
CA PHE A 100 12.40 -2.68 9.31
C PHE A 100 10.90 -2.70 9.02
N TYR A 101 10.48 -2.37 7.79
CA TYR A 101 9.10 -2.48 7.35
C TYR A 101 8.59 -3.93 7.43
N ILE A 102 9.35 -4.88 6.91
CA ILE A 102 9.02 -6.31 6.93
C ILE A 102 8.99 -6.82 8.37
N ASP A 103 9.99 -6.48 9.20
CA ASP A 103 10.02 -6.86 10.62
C ASP A 103 8.80 -6.33 11.38
N TYR A 104 8.40 -5.08 11.14
CA TYR A 104 7.20 -4.50 11.74
C TYR A 104 5.93 -5.31 11.43
N HIS A 105 5.79 -5.82 10.21
CA HIS A 105 4.62 -6.59 9.76
C HIS A 105 4.73 -8.10 10.06
N THR A 106 5.94 -8.61 10.35
CA THR A 106 6.19 -10.01 10.70
C THR A 106 6.32 -10.15 12.20
N ARG A 107 5.20 -10.41 12.87
CA ARG A 107 5.13 -10.51 14.33
C ARG A 107 4.74 -11.93 14.77
N LYS A 108 4.63 -12.13 16.10
CA LYS A 108 4.22 -13.40 16.68
C LYS A 108 2.93 -13.95 16.05
N THR A 109 1.97 -13.08 15.77
CA THR A 109 0.64 -13.42 15.23
C THR A 109 0.58 -13.38 13.70
N TYR A 110 1.47 -12.60 13.06
CA TYR A 110 1.42 -12.34 11.63
C TYR A 110 2.71 -12.79 10.93
N ASP A 111 2.56 -13.08 9.64
CA ASP A 111 3.64 -13.34 8.70
C ASP A 111 3.47 -12.47 7.46
N THR A 112 4.56 -12.23 6.74
CA THR A 112 4.56 -11.40 5.54
C THR A 112 4.97 -12.23 4.33
N ILE A 113 4.05 -12.36 3.37
CA ILE A 113 4.32 -12.98 2.07
C ILE A 113 4.87 -11.90 1.15
N GLU A 114 6.03 -12.12 0.59
CA GLU A 114 6.67 -11.27 -0.41
C GLU A 114 6.51 -11.90 -1.80
N GLN A 115 5.91 -11.17 -2.75
CA GLN A 115 5.73 -11.60 -4.13
C GLN A 115 6.31 -10.55 -5.07
N LYS A 116 7.42 -10.89 -5.75
CA LYS A 116 8.16 -9.96 -6.61
C LYS A 116 8.02 -10.34 -8.08
N ILE A 117 7.83 -9.34 -8.92
CA ILE A 117 7.86 -9.44 -10.38
C ILE A 117 8.75 -8.34 -10.97
N TYR A 118 9.64 -8.72 -11.88
CA TYR A 118 10.41 -7.77 -12.67
C TYR A 118 9.57 -7.26 -13.83
N VAL A 119 9.63 -5.96 -14.06
CA VAL A 119 8.84 -5.26 -15.08
C VAL A 119 9.74 -4.31 -15.88
N SER A 120 9.29 -3.84 -17.04
CA SER A 120 10.03 -2.80 -17.76
C SER A 120 10.08 -1.50 -16.99
N PRO A 121 11.08 -0.62 -17.24
CA PRO A 121 11.16 0.69 -16.60
C PRO A 121 9.88 1.52 -16.78
N GLU A 122 9.26 1.47 -17.95
CA GLU A 122 8.03 2.22 -18.25
C GLU A 122 6.85 1.74 -17.40
N VAL A 123 6.75 0.43 -17.16
CA VAL A 123 5.73 -0.16 -16.29
C VAL A 123 5.98 0.21 -14.83
N ALA A 124 7.23 0.14 -14.38
CA ALA A 124 7.60 0.55 -13.01
C ALA A 124 7.27 2.03 -12.76
N GLU A 125 7.63 2.91 -13.69
CA GLU A 125 7.31 4.34 -13.65
C GLU A 125 5.80 4.62 -13.69
N LEU A 126 5.04 3.84 -14.45
CA LEU A 126 3.58 3.95 -14.47
C LEU A 126 3.00 3.64 -13.09
N VAL A 127 3.48 2.57 -12.44
CA VAL A 127 3.01 2.19 -11.09
C VAL A 127 3.47 3.22 -10.06
N LEU A 128 4.70 3.72 -10.13
CA LEU A 128 5.20 4.79 -9.25
C LEU A 128 4.29 6.01 -9.29
N ARG A 129 4.00 6.54 -10.48
CA ARG A 129 3.07 7.67 -10.63
C ARG A 129 1.67 7.38 -10.11
N ARG A 130 1.17 6.15 -10.26
CA ARG A 130 -0.16 5.77 -9.77
C ARG A 130 -0.21 5.77 -8.24
N VAL A 131 0.79 5.24 -7.56
CA VAL A 131 0.82 5.25 -6.09
C VAL A 131 0.96 6.66 -5.54
N GLU A 132 1.82 7.49 -6.12
CA GLU A 132 2.02 8.89 -5.70
C GLU A 132 0.76 9.75 -5.85
N ASN A 133 -0.05 9.48 -6.87
CA ASN A 133 -1.28 10.23 -7.16
C ASN A 133 -2.54 9.57 -6.60
N TYR A 134 -2.44 8.45 -5.88
CA TYR A 134 -3.62 7.73 -5.41
C TYR A 134 -4.37 8.46 -4.29
N GLY A 135 -3.64 9.08 -3.40
CA GLY A 135 -4.20 9.73 -2.21
C GLY A 135 -4.26 8.78 -1.00
N ALA A 136 -4.39 9.37 0.19
CA ALA A 136 -4.55 8.62 1.42
C ALA A 136 -5.92 7.94 1.51
N VAL A 137 -5.97 6.75 2.10
CA VAL A 137 -7.21 5.99 2.24
C VAL A 137 -7.53 5.66 3.71
N GLY A 138 -8.82 5.49 4.00
CA GLY A 138 -9.29 5.10 5.31
C GLY A 138 -9.02 3.64 5.66
N LYS A 139 -9.25 3.27 6.92
CA LYS A 139 -9.08 1.90 7.43
C LYS A 139 -9.82 0.87 6.56
N ALA A 140 -9.25 -0.32 6.45
CA ALA A 140 -9.74 -1.45 5.65
C ALA A 140 -9.72 -1.26 4.11
N MET A 141 -9.17 -0.16 3.61
CA MET A 141 -9.06 0.12 2.17
C MET A 141 -7.74 -0.32 1.55
N CYS A 142 -6.81 -0.87 2.32
CA CYS A 142 -5.46 -1.22 1.87
C CYS A 142 -5.44 -2.03 0.57
N THR A 143 -6.18 -3.13 0.52
CA THR A 143 -6.18 -4.01 -0.66
C THR A 143 -6.95 -3.42 -1.83
N ASN A 144 -8.03 -2.67 -1.56
CA ASN A 144 -8.74 -1.96 -2.62
C ASN A 144 -7.79 -0.96 -3.30
N ALA A 145 -7.07 -0.14 -2.55
CA ALA A 145 -6.09 0.80 -3.06
C ALA A 145 -4.96 0.09 -3.82
N THR A 146 -4.33 -0.92 -3.19
CA THR A 146 -3.25 -1.71 -3.80
C THR A 146 -3.68 -2.37 -5.11
N SER A 147 -4.86 -3.00 -5.15
CA SER A 147 -5.37 -3.61 -6.38
C SER A 147 -5.73 -2.57 -7.44
N SER A 148 -6.22 -1.39 -7.05
CA SER A 148 -6.58 -0.31 -7.98
C SER A 148 -5.37 0.22 -8.73
N VAL A 149 -4.24 0.43 -8.07
CA VAL A 149 -3.03 0.94 -8.73
C VAL A 149 -2.42 -0.06 -9.72
N LEU A 150 -2.67 -1.37 -9.53
CA LEU A 150 -2.17 -2.43 -10.42
C LEU A 150 -3.13 -2.76 -11.56
N THR A 151 -4.45 -2.58 -11.36
CA THR A 151 -5.45 -2.93 -12.38
C THR A 151 -5.25 -2.10 -13.65
N GLY A 152 -5.21 -2.79 -14.81
CA GLY A 152 -5.01 -2.18 -16.12
C GLY A 152 -3.59 -1.69 -16.39
N VAL A 153 -2.61 -2.10 -15.57
CA VAL A 153 -1.18 -1.93 -15.87
C VAL A 153 -0.74 -3.06 -16.81
N PRO A 154 0.08 -2.81 -17.84
CA PRO A 154 0.65 -3.86 -18.69
C PRO A 154 1.36 -4.94 -17.87
N GLY A 155 1.03 -6.20 -18.11
CA GLY A 155 1.53 -7.37 -17.36
C GLY A 155 0.69 -7.73 -16.12
N PHE A 156 -0.30 -6.91 -15.76
CA PHE A 156 -1.21 -7.15 -14.62
C PHE A 156 -2.68 -7.26 -15.04
N GLU A 157 -2.95 -7.55 -16.32
CA GLU A 157 -4.30 -7.53 -16.92
C GLU A 157 -5.28 -8.51 -16.26
N SER A 158 -4.78 -9.57 -15.66
CA SER A 158 -5.61 -10.56 -14.97
C SER A 158 -6.08 -10.10 -13.58
N LEU A 159 -5.42 -9.10 -13.00
CA LEU A 159 -5.79 -8.59 -11.68
C LEU A 159 -7.11 -7.81 -11.74
N ARG A 160 -7.87 -7.91 -10.66
CA ARG A 160 -9.16 -7.22 -10.48
C ARG A 160 -9.19 -6.53 -9.13
N HIS A 161 -9.99 -5.49 -9.02
CA HIS A 161 -10.27 -4.83 -7.75
C HIS A 161 -10.77 -5.83 -6.71
N THR A 162 -10.23 -5.73 -5.51
CA THR A 162 -10.63 -6.60 -4.40
C THR A 162 -10.35 -5.94 -3.06
N PHE A 163 -11.13 -6.28 -2.05
CA PHE A 163 -10.90 -5.91 -0.65
C PHE A 163 -10.17 -7.02 0.13
N SER A 164 -9.87 -8.15 -0.50
CA SER A 164 -9.24 -9.30 0.17
C SER A 164 -7.76 -9.39 -0.13
N PRO A 165 -6.87 -9.18 0.89
CA PRO A 165 -5.42 -9.34 0.72
C PRO A 165 -5.05 -10.73 0.19
N LYS A 166 -5.67 -11.77 0.74
CA LYS A 166 -5.42 -13.16 0.31
C LYS A 166 -5.83 -13.43 -1.13
N LYS A 167 -6.94 -12.82 -1.60
CA LYS A 167 -7.35 -12.94 -3.00
C LYS A 167 -6.36 -12.22 -3.92
N LEU A 168 -5.95 -11.00 -3.57
CA LEU A 168 -4.95 -10.27 -4.35
C LEU A 168 -3.64 -11.04 -4.43
N SER A 169 -3.11 -11.51 -3.31
CA SER A 169 -1.88 -12.32 -3.25
C SER A 169 -1.97 -13.57 -4.13
N ARG A 170 -3.07 -14.31 -4.05
CA ARG A 170 -3.27 -15.50 -4.88
C ARG A 170 -3.27 -15.19 -6.38
N GLU A 171 -3.95 -14.12 -6.79
CA GLU A 171 -4.02 -13.75 -8.22
C GLU A 171 -2.69 -13.13 -8.69
N PHE A 172 -2.01 -12.35 -7.86
CA PHE A 172 -0.69 -11.81 -8.16
C PHE A 172 0.35 -12.93 -8.31
N GLY A 173 0.32 -13.94 -7.45
CA GLY A 173 1.23 -15.10 -7.53
C GLY A 173 1.08 -15.96 -8.78
N LYS A 174 -0.02 -15.80 -9.55
CA LYS A 174 -0.23 -16.49 -10.84
C LYS A 174 0.36 -15.72 -12.03
N LEU A 175 0.79 -14.49 -11.83
CA LEU A 175 1.39 -13.70 -12.92
C LEU A 175 2.71 -14.36 -13.37
N PRO A 176 2.98 -14.41 -14.69
CA PRO A 176 4.23 -14.95 -15.19
C PRO A 176 5.46 -14.24 -14.61
N GLY A 177 6.44 -14.98 -14.14
CA GLY A 177 7.70 -14.44 -13.61
C GLY A 177 7.65 -13.98 -12.16
N VAL A 178 6.53 -14.13 -11.46
CA VAL A 178 6.46 -13.85 -10.02
C VAL A 178 7.25 -14.89 -9.22
N THR A 179 8.07 -14.38 -8.30
CA THR A 179 8.73 -15.19 -7.26
C THR A 179 8.06 -14.92 -5.93
N THR A 180 7.88 -15.95 -5.09
CA THR A 180 7.24 -15.84 -3.76
C THR A 180 8.19 -16.31 -2.66
N ARG A 181 8.26 -15.56 -1.60
CA ARG A 181 8.99 -15.89 -0.37
C ARG A 181 8.08 -15.76 0.85
#